data_5f6fc57d44d8f55755e3b2953287027b
#
_entry.id   5f6fc57d44d8f55755e3b2953287027b
#
_cell.length_a   1.000
_cell.length_b   1.000
_cell.length_c   1.000
_cell.angle_alpha   90.00
_cell.angle_beta   90.00
_cell.angle_gamma   90.00
#
_symmetry.space_group_name_H-M   'P 1'
#
loop_
_entity.id
_entity.type
_entity.pdbx_description
1 polymer ?
#
loop_
_entity_poly.entity_id
_entity_poly.type
_entity_poly.pdbx_seq_one_letter_code
_entity_poly.pdbx_strand_id
1 'polypeptide(L)'
;MLNLPYVAYCLVCFTVLGLAVLAINLFLPSLRQRRVVAGTVGRVFLWLAGIPFKVSGLERLPGTPCVVVANHASYIDAIAIVAALPPEFAFVIKKEMVRVPLAGLLLRRLGSQFVERFDRHKGASDARRVLKLAATGQSLMFFPEGTFDETRRIGKFLGGAFATAARAQMPVVAVAIHGTRDVMPPGSPSIRRRPIKVEVLAVLAADEARLKSRELIAQAVGDPLAP
;
A
#
# COMPACT_ATOMS: atom_id res chain seq x y z
N MET A 1 8.71 20.66 17.43
CA MET A 1 9.21 21.65 16.45
C MET A 1 9.47 20.95 15.13
N LEU A 2 9.13 21.60 14.02
CA LEU A 2 9.40 21.09 12.67
C LEU A 2 10.91 21.20 12.41
N ASN A 3 11.56 20.06 12.15
CA ASN A 3 12.99 20.07 11.78
C ASN A 3 13.10 20.33 10.26
N LEU A 4 13.03 21.58 9.85
CA LEU A 4 13.04 21.99 8.45
C LEU A 4 14.24 21.44 7.65
N PRO A 5 15.48 21.46 8.14
CA PRO A 5 16.61 20.88 7.42
C PRO A 5 16.45 19.39 7.16
N TYR A 6 15.93 18.63 8.13
CA TYR A 6 15.70 17.21 7.95
C TYR A 6 14.54 16.91 6.98
N VAL A 7 13.46 17.70 7.03
CA VAL A 7 12.36 17.58 6.06
C VAL A 7 12.85 17.88 4.65
N ALA A 8 13.63 18.94 4.46
CA ALA A 8 14.24 19.29 3.17
C ALA A 8 15.15 18.15 2.65
N TYR A 9 16.00 17.61 3.52
CA TYR A 9 16.83 16.43 3.20
C TYR A 9 15.99 15.23 2.73
N CYS A 10 14.95 14.88 3.48
CA CYS A 10 14.05 13.77 3.08
C CYS A 10 13.35 14.03 1.75
N LEU A 11 12.92 15.26 1.49
CA LEU A 11 12.31 15.64 0.21
C LEU A 11 13.28 15.52 -0.96
N VAL A 12 14.52 15.95 -0.77
CA VAL A 12 15.59 15.79 -1.79
C VAL A 12 15.84 14.30 -2.05
N CYS A 13 16.04 13.50 -1.01
CA CYS A 13 16.23 12.06 -1.14
C CYS A 13 15.04 11.41 -1.87
N PHE A 14 13.80 11.73 -1.48
CA PHE A 14 12.60 11.21 -2.12
C PHE A 14 12.52 11.58 -3.60
N THR A 15 12.82 12.83 -3.93
CA THR A 15 12.78 13.32 -5.32
C THR A 15 13.85 12.65 -6.18
N VAL A 16 15.11 12.63 -5.69
CA VAL A 16 16.23 12.01 -6.43
C VAL A 16 15.98 10.51 -6.65
N LEU A 17 15.61 9.79 -5.60
CA LEU A 17 15.31 8.36 -5.68
C LEU A 17 14.06 8.09 -6.52
N GLY A 18 13.03 8.94 -6.44
CA GLY A 18 11.82 8.85 -7.24
C GLY A 18 12.11 9.04 -8.74
N LEU A 19 12.96 10.00 -9.10
CA LEU A 19 13.41 10.20 -10.47
C LEU A 19 14.29 9.04 -10.94
N ALA A 20 15.19 8.54 -10.12
CA ALA A 20 16.06 7.41 -10.44
C ALA A 20 15.23 6.14 -10.70
N VAL A 21 14.27 5.81 -9.81
CA VAL A 21 13.42 4.64 -10.00
C VAL A 21 12.54 4.78 -11.24
N LEU A 22 12.04 5.98 -11.52
CA LEU A 22 11.28 6.23 -12.76
C LEU A 22 12.15 6.03 -14.00
N ALA A 23 13.34 6.63 -14.05
CA ALA A 23 14.27 6.47 -15.16
C ALA A 23 14.64 5.01 -15.41
N ILE A 24 15.03 4.28 -14.36
CA ILE A 24 15.34 2.85 -14.46
C ILE A 24 14.13 2.06 -14.98
N ASN A 25 12.94 2.34 -14.47
CA ASN A 25 11.71 1.64 -14.86
C ASN A 25 11.28 1.93 -16.32
N LEU A 26 11.77 3.00 -16.94
CA LEU A 26 11.51 3.24 -18.37
C LEU A 26 12.21 2.21 -19.27
N PHE A 27 13.37 1.73 -18.86
CA PHE A 27 14.19 0.79 -19.63
C PHE A 27 13.99 -0.69 -19.25
N LEU A 28 13.45 -0.98 -18.06
CA LEU A 28 13.24 -2.37 -17.65
C LEU A 28 12.05 -3.00 -18.40
N PRO A 29 12.24 -4.17 -19.07
CA PRO A 29 11.16 -4.82 -19.82
C PRO A 29 10.17 -5.55 -18.89
N SER A 30 10.67 -6.18 -17.83
CA SER A 30 9.88 -7.04 -16.94
C SER A 30 9.18 -6.27 -15.82
N LEU A 31 7.88 -6.51 -15.66
CA LEU A 31 7.09 -5.93 -14.56
C LEU A 31 7.64 -6.34 -13.18
N ARG A 32 8.08 -7.60 -13.06
CA ARG A 32 8.69 -8.11 -11.82
C ARG A 32 9.96 -7.32 -11.45
N GLN A 33 10.85 -7.10 -12.43
CA GLN A 33 12.08 -6.30 -12.22
C GLN A 33 11.75 -4.87 -11.80
N ARG A 34 10.77 -4.23 -12.44
CA ARG A 34 10.30 -2.88 -12.07
C ARG A 34 9.85 -2.80 -10.62
N ARG A 35 9.09 -3.78 -10.15
CA ARG A 35 8.60 -3.85 -8.77
C ARG A 35 9.72 -4.15 -7.78
N VAL A 36 10.68 -5.02 -8.13
CA VAL A 36 11.88 -5.27 -7.31
C VAL A 36 12.66 -3.97 -7.11
N VAL A 37 12.94 -3.23 -8.18
CA VAL A 37 13.65 -1.94 -8.09
C VAL A 37 12.89 -0.95 -7.23
N ALA A 38 11.56 -0.82 -7.41
CA ALA A 38 10.75 0.06 -6.59
C ALA A 38 10.79 -0.30 -5.10
N GLY A 39 10.69 -1.59 -4.75
CA GLY A 39 10.82 -2.08 -3.38
C GLY A 39 12.19 -1.81 -2.78
N THR A 40 13.26 -2.07 -3.53
CA THR A 40 14.63 -1.79 -3.11
C THR A 40 14.84 -0.30 -2.86
N VAL A 41 14.41 0.56 -3.79
CA VAL A 41 14.52 2.02 -3.65
C VAL A 41 13.69 2.53 -2.48
N GLY A 42 12.52 1.94 -2.22
CA GLY A 42 11.72 2.24 -1.02
C GLY A 42 12.50 1.95 0.28
N ARG A 43 13.17 0.81 0.36
CA ARG A 43 14.04 0.46 1.51
C ARG A 43 15.23 1.41 1.65
N VAL A 44 15.88 1.73 0.53
CA VAL A 44 17.00 2.71 0.51
C VAL A 44 16.53 4.07 1.00
N PHE A 45 15.36 4.54 0.57
CA PHE A 45 14.77 5.79 1.06
C PHE A 45 14.58 5.78 2.58
N LEU A 46 13.95 4.73 3.13
CA LEU A 46 13.73 4.61 4.57
C LEU A 46 15.05 4.58 5.35
N TRP A 47 16.06 3.88 4.82
CA TRP A 47 17.39 3.82 5.41
C TRP A 47 18.09 5.19 5.40
N LEU A 48 18.13 5.90 4.26
CA LEU A 48 18.70 7.25 4.14
C LEU A 48 17.97 8.23 5.05
N ALA A 49 16.65 8.13 5.16
CA ALA A 49 15.87 8.94 6.08
C ALA A 49 16.13 8.59 7.57
N GLY A 50 16.91 7.56 7.86
CA GLY A 50 17.16 7.09 9.23
C GLY A 50 15.88 6.58 9.92
N ILE A 51 14.94 6.02 9.16
CA ILE A 51 13.69 5.44 9.65
C ILE A 51 13.90 3.94 9.81
N PRO A 52 13.94 3.40 11.05
CA PRO A 52 14.06 1.96 11.27
C PRO A 52 12.87 1.24 10.64
N PHE A 53 13.14 0.26 9.77
CA PHE A 53 12.12 -0.48 9.03
C PHE A 53 12.23 -1.97 9.29
N LYS A 54 11.12 -2.59 9.72
CA LYS A 54 11.05 -4.03 9.98
C LYS A 54 9.86 -4.65 9.24
N VAL A 55 10.06 -5.87 8.76
CA VAL A 55 9.00 -6.69 8.16
C VAL A 55 8.96 -8.02 8.89
N SER A 56 7.77 -8.53 9.19
CA SER A 56 7.58 -9.82 9.87
C SER A 56 6.36 -10.56 9.30
N GLY A 57 6.36 -11.87 9.43
CA GLY A 57 5.24 -12.71 9.01
C GLY A 57 5.15 -12.97 7.50
N LEU A 58 6.17 -12.62 6.69
CA LEU A 58 6.14 -12.88 5.24
C LEU A 58 6.01 -14.37 4.91
N GLU A 59 6.45 -15.23 5.79
CA GLU A 59 6.30 -16.69 5.70
C GLU A 59 4.84 -17.16 5.75
N ARG A 60 3.94 -16.30 6.21
CA ARG A 60 2.48 -16.55 6.25
C ARG A 60 1.80 -16.22 4.92
N LEU A 61 2.50 -15.55 4.01
CA LEU A 61 1.92 -15.31 2.68
C LEU A 61 1.67 -16.66 2.00
N PRO A 62 0.47 -16.88 1.43
CA PRO A 62 0.20 -18.13 0.73
C PRO A 62 1.07 -18.23 -0.51
N GLY A 63 1.50 -19.44 -0.87
CA GLY A 63 2.22 -19.71 -2.12
C GLY A 63 1.35 -19.55 -3.38
N THR A 64 0.08 -19.21 -3.21
CA THR A 64 -0.90 -18.98 -4.27
C THR A 64 -1.27 -17.49 -4.33
N PRO A 65 -1.85 -17.01 -5.46
CA PRO A 65 -2.35 -15.66 -5.57
C PRO A 65 -3.32 -15.29 -4.45
N CYS A 66 -3.18 -14.08 -3.91
CA CYS A 66 -3.99 -13.61 -2.77
C CYS A 66 -4.29 -12.10 -2.87
N VAL A 67 -5.26 -11.67 -2.06
CA VAL A 67 -5.59 -10.25 -1.88
C VAL A 67 -5.07 -9.79 -0.52
N VAL A 68 -4.09 -8.90 -0.51
CA VAL A 68 -3.60 -8.24 0.71
C VAL A 68 -4.46 -7.03 1.01
N VAL A 69 -4.84 -6.88 2.28
CA VAL A 69 -5.51 -5.70 2.83
C VAL A 69 -4.70 -5.16 4.00
N ALA A 70 -4.47 -3.84 4.04
CA ALA A 70 -3.73 -3.18 5.11
C ALA A 70 -4.44 -1.89 5.56
N ASN A 71 -4.15 -1.45 6.80
CA ASN A 71 -4.57 -0.13 7.27
C ASN A 71 -3.85 0.99 6.51
N HIS A 72 -4.50 2.17 6.47
CA HIS A 72 -3.95 3.35 5.80
C HIS A 72 -4.00 4.54 6.77
N ALA A 73 -2.84 5.04 7.15
CA ALA A 73 -2.69 6.05 8.19
C ALA A 73 -1.77 7.22 7.79
N SER A 74 -1.07 7.09 6.64
CA SER A 74 -0.07 8.07 6.20
C SER A 74 0.26 7.91 4.71
N TYR A 75 0.77 8.96 4.08
CA TYR A 75 1.33 8.87 2.71
C TYR A 75 2.52 7.91 2.62
N ILE A 76 3.29 7.74 3.70
CA ILE A 76 4.46 6.86 3.72
C ILE A 76 4.09 5.37 3.74
N ASP A 77 2.81 5.01 4.00
CA ASP A 77 2.33 3.62 3.91
C ASP A 77 2.60 3.01 2.54
N ALA A 78 2.43 3.80 1.47
CA ALA A 78 2.69 3.33 0.11
C ALA A 78 4.15 2.90 -0.07
N ILE A 79 5.10 3.64 0.51
CA ILE A 79 6.52 3.31 0.48
C ILE A 79 6.78 2.07 1.35
N ALA A 80 6.24 2.05 2.57
CA ALA A 80 6.44 0.94 3.51
C ALA A 80 5.94 -0.39 2.93
N ILE A 81 4.74 -0.41 2.34
CA ILE A 81 4.14 -1.64 1.81
C ILE A 81 4.84 -2.11 0.52
N VAL A 82 5.27 -1.18 -0.37
CA VAL A 82 6.08 -1.51 -1.56
C VAL A 82 7.45 -2.06 -1.15
N ALA A 83 8.05 -1.50 -0.09
CA ALA A 83 9.32 -1.99 0.46
C ALA A 83 9.18 -3.35 1.16
N ALA A 84 8.00 -3.68 1.70
CA ALA A 84 7.76 -4.91 2.46
C ALA A 84 7.36 -6.10 1.59
N LEU A 85 6.38 -5.91 0.69
CA LEU A 85 5.78 -7.00 -0.07
C LEU A 85 6.68 -7.50 -1.21
N PRO A 86 6.59 -8.78 -1.55
CA PRO A 86 7.22 -9.33 -2.75
C PRO A 86 6.72 -8.67 -4.04
N PRO A 87 7.44 -8.79 -5.17
CA PRO A 87 7.12 -8.08 -6.41
C PRO A 87 5.89 -8.62 -7.17
N GLU A 88 5.25 -9.66 -6.67
CA GLU A 88 4.07 -10.29 -7.27
C GLU A 88 2.79 -9.45 -7.10
N PHE A 89 2.79 -8.46 -6.20
CA PHE A 89 1.59 -7.68 -5.88
C PHE A 89 1.38 -6.49 -6.83
N ALA A 90 0.16 -6.38 -7.38
CA ALA A 90 -0.32 -5.18 -8.06
C ALA A 90 -1.13 -4.32 -7.07
N PHE A 91 -0.82 -3.04 -7.01
CA PHE A 91 -1.49 -2.10 -6.10
C PHE A 91 -2.78 -1.56 -6.71
N VAL A 92 -3.87 -1.57 -5.95
CA VAL A 92 -5.14 -0.95 -6.33
C VAL A 92 -5.26 0.40 -5.62
N ILE A 93 -5.19 1.47 -6.39
CA ILE A 93 -5.06 2.84 -5.91
C ILE A 93 -6.14 3.75 -6.49
N LYS A 94 -6.34 4.91 -5.86
CA LYS A 94 -7.35 5.88 -6.31
C LYS A 94 -6.99 6.47 -7.68
N LYS A 95 -8.01 6.68 -8.51
CA LYS A 95 -7.87 7.13 -9.91
C LYS A 95 -7.20 8.50 -10.05
N GLU A 96 -7.37 9.39 -9.07
CA GLU A 96 -6.78 10.72 -9.06
C GLU A 96 -5.25 10.68 -9.11
N MET A 97 -4.63 9.61 -8.59
CA MET A 97 -3.17 9.42 -8.65
C MET A 97 -2.61 9.32 -10.07
N VAL A 98 -3.45 8.99 -11.05
CA VAL A 98 -3.06 9.01 -12.49
C VAL A 98 -2.63 10.41 -12.94
N ARG A 99 -3.25 11.45 -12.35
CA ARG A 99 -3.03 12.85 -12.75
C ARG A 99 -1.82 13.48 -12.05
N VAL A 100 -1.25 12.82 -11.04
CA VAL A 100 -0.04 13.31 -10.36
C VAL A 100 1.16 13.11 -11.31
N PRO A 101 1.83 14.18 -11.75
CA PRO A 101 2.97 14.08 -12.65
C PRO A 101 4.04 13.15 -12.09
N LEU A 102 4.76 12.45 -12.97
CA LEU A 102 5.81 11.48 -12.64
C LEU A 102 5.32 10.29 -11.77
N ALA A 103 4.61 10.53 -10.66
CA ALA A 103 4.06 9.47 -9.83
C ALA A 103 3.03 8.61 -10.61
N GLY A 104 2.10 9.25 -11.33
CA GLY A 104 1.13 8.53 -12.16
C GLY A 104 1.79 7.68 -13.25
N LEU A 105 2.88 8.18 -13.85
CA LEU A 105 3.67 7.42 -14.83
C LEU A 105 4.35 6.22 -14.16
N LEU A 106 5.04 6.43 -13.04
CA LEU A 106 5.70 5.35 -12.30
C LEU A 106 4.70 4.27 -11.86
N LEU A 107 3.57 4.66 -11.30
CA LEU A 107 2.53 3.73 -10.84
C LEU A 107 1.95 2.89 -11.98
N ARG A 108 1.76 3.48 -13.17
CA ARG A 108 1.37 2.71 -14.38
C ARG A 108 2.48 1.73 -14.81
N ARG A 109 3.73 2.15 -14.78
CA ARG A 109 4.88 1.28 -15.10
C ARG A 109 5.03 0.11 -14.12
N LEU A 110 4.58 0.28 -12.87
CA LEU A 110 4.54 -0.77 -11.83
C LEU A 110 3.30 -1.69 -11.96
N GLY A 111 2.41 -1.45 -12.94
CA GLY A 111 1.21 -2.25 -13.15
C GLY A 111 0.11 -2.01 -12.12
N SER A 112 0.11 -0.84 -11.45
CA SER A 112 -0.95 -0.47 -10.52
C SER A 112 -2.30 -0.32 -11.23
N GLN A 113 -3.37 -0.69 -10.53
CA GLN A 113 -4.75 -0.55 -10.99
C GLN A 113 -5.39 0.69 -10.39
N PHE A 114 -5.95 1.55 -11.23
CA PHE A 114 -6.58 2.79 -10.81
C PHE A 114 -8.09 2.61 -10.75
N VAL A 115 -8.71 2.91 -9.61
CA VAL A 115 -10.14 2.69 -9.39
C VAL A 115 -10.83 3.99 -8.99
N GLU A 116 -11.98 4.23 -9.63
CA GLU A 116 -12.93 5.26 -9.24
C GLU A 116 -13.76 4.79 -8.05
N ARG A 117 -13.93 5.65 -7.04
CA ARG A 117 -14.61 5.28 -5.79
C ARG A 117 -15.94 5.97 -5.59
N PHE A 118 -16.16 7.12 -6.24
CA PHE A 118 -17.32 7.97 -6.03
C PHE A 118 -18.36 7.84 -7.14
N ASP A 119 -17.94 7.50 -8.36
CA ASP A 119 -18.83 7.29 -9.50
C ASP A 119 -19.15 5.78 -9.66
N ARG A 120 -20.40 5.39 -9.37
CA ARG A 120 -20.82 3.98 -9.41
C ARG A 120 -20.65 3.33 -10.79
N HIS A 121 -20.92 4.06 -11.88
CA HIS A 121 -20.80 3.50 -13.24
C HIS A 121 -19.34 3.28 -13.64
N LYS A 122 -18.49 4.26 -13.37
CA LYS A 122 -17.04 4.14 -13.64
C LYS A 122 -16.39 3.14 -12.69
N GLY A 123 -16.81 3.13 -11.41
CA GLY A 123 -16.35 2.17 -10.42
C GLY A 123 -16.66 0.72 -10.79
N ALA A 124 -17.82 0.43 -11.40
CA ALA A 124 -18.17 -0.91 -11.86
C ALA A 124 -17.26 -1.39 -13.01
N SER A 125 -16.89 -0.52 -13.94
CA SER A 125 -15.93 -0.83 -15.01
C SER A 125 -14.53 -1.12 -14.45
N ASP A 126 -14.07 -0.29 -13.53
CA ASP A 126 -12.77 -0.45 -12.88
C ASP A 126 -12.71 -1.74 -12.05
N ALA A 127 -13.80 -2.06 -11.30
CA ALA A 127 -13.91 -3.31 -10.55
C ALA A 127 -13.84 -4.55 -11.44
N ARG A 128 -14.48 -4.53 -12.61
CA ARG A 128 -14.39 -5.63 -13.59
C ARG A 128 -12.96 -5.82 -14.10
N ARG A 129 -12.22 -4.71 -14.36
CA ARG A 129 -10.83 -4.78 -14.79
C ARG A 129 -9.93 -5.37 -13.70
N VAL A 130 -10.11 -4.95 -12.44
CA VAL A 130 -9.37 -5.51 -11.29
C VAL A 130 -9.67 -6.99 -11.12
N LEU A 131 -10.96 -7.39 -11.22
CA LEU A 131 -11.36 -8.79 -11.15
C LEU A 131 -10.76 -9.62 -12.30
N LYS A 132 -10.77 -9.10 -13.52
CA LYS A 132 -10.11 -9.78 -14.65
C LYS A 132 -8.62 -10.00 -14.40
N LEU A 133 -7.94 -9.02 -13.81
CA LEU A 133 -6.53 -9.16 -13.44
C LEU A 133 -6.34 -10.21 -12.33
N ALA A 134 -7.20 -10.22 -11.30
CA ALA A 134 -7.17 -11.24 -10.26
C ALA A 134 -7.34 -12.65 -10.86
N ALA A 135 -8.27 -12.82 -11.81
CA ALA A 135 -8.53 -14.08 -12.49
C ALA A 135 -7.33 -14.61 -13.31
N THR A 136 -6.36 -13.75 -13.66
CA THR A 136 -5.09 -14.19 -14.29
C THR A 136 -4.05 -14.69 -13.27
N GLY A 137 -4.40 -14.80 -11.99
CA GLY A 137 -3.48 -15.22 -10.93
C GLY A 137 -2.59 -14.07 -10.40
N GLN A 138 -2.94 -12.80 -10.66
CA GLN A 138 -2.22 -11.66 -10.13
C GLN A 138 -2.62 -11.37 -8.68
N SER A 139 -1.67 -11.43 -7.75
CA SER A 139 -1.90 -10.96 -6.38
C SER A 139 -2.14 -9.45 -6.32
N LEU A 140 -3.06 -9.02 -5.46
CA LEU A 140 -3.49 -7.64 -5.35
C LEU A 140 -3.28 -7.10 -3.94
N MET A 141 -2.97 -5.78 -3.83
CA MET A 141 -2.87 -5.08 -2.56
C MET A 141 -3.84 -3.90 -2.53
N PHE A 142 -4.61 -3.80 -1.45
CA PHE A 142 -5.57 -2.74 -1.22
C PHE A 142 -5.36 -2.06 0.13
N PHE A 143 -5.67 -0.77 0.17
CA PHE A 143 -6.01 -0.05 1.38
C PHE A 143 -7.55 0.07 1.43
N PRO A 144 -8.25 -0.84 2.13
CA PRO A 144 -9.70 -0.93 2.04
C PRO A 144 -10.43 0.23 2.72
N GLU A 145 -9.77 1.02 3.57
CA GLU A 145 -10.31 2.26 4.12
C GLU A 145 -10.55 3.32 3.04
N GLY A 146 -9.79 3.26 1.96
CA GLY A 146 -9.95 4.15 0.82
C GLY A 146 -9.33 5.54 0.99
N THR A 147 -9.21 6.02 2.19
CA THR A 147 -8.57 7.29 2.60
C THR A 147 -8.06 7.16 4.02
N PHE A 148 -7.33 8.13 4.48
CA PHE A 148 -6.93 8.29 5.89
C PHE A 148 -7.14 9.74 6.30
N ASP A 149 -7.31 9.95 7.59
CA ASP A 149 -7.54 11.24 8.21
C ASP A 149 -6.64 11.43 9.46
N GLU A 150 -6.87 12.50 10.21
CA GLU A 150 -6.11 12.81 11.42
C GLU A 150 -6.50 11.94 12.63
N THR A 151 -7.60 11.19 12.55
CA THR A 151 -8.05 10.34 13.65
C THR A 151 -7.18 9.10 13.78
N ARG A 152 -6.89 8.69 15.02
CA ARG A 152 -6.23 7.41 15.32
C ARG A 152 -7.28 6.31 15.41
N ARG A 153 -7.88 5.94 14.28
CA ARG A 153 -8.90 4.89 14.20
C ARG A 153 -8.78 4.12 12.90
N ILE A 154 -9.11 2.85 12.94
CA ILE A 154 -9.23 2.04 11.73
C ILE A 154 -10.62 2.28 11.13
N GLY A 155 -10.63 2.90 9.95
CA GLY A 155 -11.85 3.24 9.20
C GLY A 155 -12.68 2.02 8.79
N LYS A 156 -13.88 2.26 8.24
CA LYS A 156 -14.69 1.17 7.66
C LYS A 156 -14.01 0.62 6.41
N PHE A 157 -13.91 -0.69 6.31
CA PHE A 157 -13.36 -1.33 5.12
C PHE A 157 -14.39 -1.38 4.00
N LEU A 158 -14.06 -0.80 2.85
CA LEU A 158 -14.86 -0.88 1.63
C LEU A 158 -14.86 -2.30 1.07
N GLY A 159 -15.99 -2.72 0.50
CA GLY A 159 -16.21 -4.08 0.03
C GLY A 159 -15.41 -4.51 -1.21
N GLY A 160 -14.76 -3.59 -1.93
CA GLY A 160 -14.15 -3.86 -3.24
C GLY A 160 -13.06 -4.94 -3.22
N ALA A 161 -12.15 -4.90 -2.24
CA ALA A 161 -11.09 -5.89 -2.06
C ALA A 161 -11.68 -7.30 -1.82
N PHE A 162 -12.64 -7.39 -0.91
CA PHE A 162 -13.27 -8.65 -0.47
C PHE A 162 -14.16 -9.26 -1.57
N ALA A 163 -14.92 -8.43 -2.28
CA ALA A 163 -15.69 -8.88 -3.45
C ALA A 163 -14.79 -9.39 -4.57
N THR A 164 -13.62 -8.78 -4.76
CA THR A 164 -12.61 -9.25 -5.72
C THR A 164 -12.05 -10.61 -5.28
N ALA A 165 -11.67 -10.75 -4.02
CA ALA A 165 -11.14 -11.99 -3.44
C ALA A 165 -12.16 -13.14 -3.57
N ALA A 166 -13.41 -12.91 -3.16
CA ALA A 166 -14.47 -13.91 -3.23
C ALA A 166 -14.73 -14.38 -4.67
N ARG A 167 -14.87 -13.43 -5.63
CA ARG A 167 -15.14 -13.77 -7.04
C ARG A 167 -13.96 -14.45 -7.74
N ALA A 168 -12.72 -14.11 -7.34
CA ALA A 168 -11.51 -14.72 -7.87
C ALA A 168 -11.08 -15.97 -7.09
N GLN A 169 -11.84 -16.37 -6.07
CA GLN A 169 -11.55 -17.51 -5.18
C GLN A 169 -10.15 -17.40 -4.54
N MET A 170 -9.75 -16.19 -4.17
CA MET A 170 -8.47 -15.90 -3.56
C MET A 170 -8.60 -15.73 -2.05
N PRO A 171 -7.64 -16.20 -1.23
CA PRO A 171 -7.59 -15.87 0.17
C PRO A 171 -7.27 -14.37 0.37
N VAL A 172 -7.72 -13.83 1.50
CA VAL A 172 -7.40 -12.47 1.93
C VAL A 172 -6.32 -12.53 3.01
N VAL A 173 -5.30 -11.69 2.87
CA VAL A 173 -4.20 -11.58 3.83
C VAL A 173 -4.30 -10.25 4.55
N ALA A 174 -4.47 -10.30 5.87
CA ALA A 174 -4.48 -9.12 6.72
C ALA A 174 -3.04 -8.70 7.05
N VAL A 175 -2.71 -7.42 6.81
CA VAL A 175 -1.39 -6.84 7.06
C VAL A 175 -1.55 -5.58 7.91
N ALA A 176 -0.78 -5.46 8.99
CA ALA A 176 -0.71 -4.26 9.81
C ALA A 176 0.51 -3.42 9.44
N ILE A 177 0.31 -2.11 9.30
CA ILE A 177 1.38 -1.12 9.14
C ILE A 177 1.42 -0.27 10.39
N HIS A 178 2.54 -0.32 11.10
CA HIS A 178 2.74 0.41 12.36
C HIS A 178 3.65 1.59 12.18
N GLY A 179 3.42 2.67 12.93
CA GLY A 179 4.32 3.80 13.12
C GLY A 179 4.36 4.83 11.99
N THR A 180 3.74 4.60 10.86
CA THR A 180 3.77 5.51 9.70
C THR A 180 3.14 6.86 10.00
N ARG A 181 2.07 6.91 10.79
CA ARG A 181 1.44 8.15 11.28
C ARG A 181 2.41 8.97 12.16
N ASP A 182 3.24 8.31 12.95
CA ASP A 182 4.22 8.99 13.81
C ASP A 182 5.42 9.49 13.01
N VAL A 183 5.73 8.85 11.87
CA VAL A 183 6.75 9.32 10.90
C VAL A 183 6.23 10.51 10.11
N MET A 184 5.05 10.42 9.51
CA MET A 184 4.44 11.45 8.68
C MET A 184 2.94 11.55 8.99
N PRO A 185 2.55 12.43 9.95
CA PRO A 185 1.15 12.61 10.30
C PRO A 185 0.33 13.14 9.11
N PRO A 186 -0.95 12.73 8.97
CA PRO A 186 -1.86 13.35 8.00
C PRO A 186 -1.95 14.86 8.18
N GLY A 187 -2.09 15.59 7.07
CA GLY A 187 -2.20 17.06 7.10
C GLY A 187 -0.94 17.81 7.49
N SER A 188 0.16 17.12 7.81
CA SER A 188 1.43 17.75 8.23
C SER A 188 2.56 17.45 7.24
N PRO A 189 3.37 18.44 6.86
CA PRO A 189 4.57 18.21 6.06
C PRO A 189 5.74 17.65 6.88
N SER A 190 5.55 17.39 8.18
CA SER A 190 6.62 16.93 9.05
C SER A 190 6.98 15.48 8.78
N ILE A 191 8.29 15.20 8.73
CA ILE A 191 8.82 13.83 8.72
C ILE A 191 9.65 13.66 10.00
N ARG A 192 9.49 12.51 10.67
CA ARG A 192 10.15 12.20 11.94
C ARG A 192 10.83 10.85 11.87
N ARG A 193 11.97 10.70 12.53
CA ARG A 193 12.67 9.42 12.67
C ARG A 193 11.97 8.54 13.71
N ARG A 194 10.96 7.79 13.27
CA ARG A 194 10.22 6.83 14.09
C ARG A 194 10.22 5.47 13.39
N PRO A 195 10.19 4.36 14.14
CA PRO A 195 10.21 3.04 13.54
C PRO A 195 8.90 2.76 12.76
N ILE A 196 9.05 2.07 11.62
CA ILE A 196 7.95 1.50 10.85
C ILE A 196 8.07 -0.02 10.90
N LYS A 197 6.96 -0.71 11.17
CA LYS A 197 6.86 -2.18 11.04
C LYS A 197 5.71 -2.53 10.11
N VAL A 198 5.96 -3.45 9.18
CA VAL A 198 4.92 -4.10 8.38
C VAL A 198 4.82 -5.55 8.83
N GLU A 199 3.62 -6.00 9.19
CA GLU A 199 3.38 -7.32 9.76
C GLU A 199 2.27 -8.04 9.04
N VAL A 200 2.56 -9.22 8.49
CA VAL A 200 1.53 -10.13 7.98
C VAL A 200 0.91 -10.85 9.17
N LEU A 201 -0.40 -10.65 9.38
CA LEU A 201 -1.11 -11.14 10.56
C LEU A 201 -1.72 -12.52 10.35
N ALA A 202 -2.58 -12.64 9.33
CA ALA A 202 -3.34 -13.86 9.09
C ALA A 202 -3.77 -13.98 7.62
N VAL A 203 -4.00 -15.22 7.20
CA VAL A 203 -4.69 -15.57 5.95
C VAL A 203 -6.13 -15.94 6.31
N LEU A 204 -7.10 -15.34 5.63
CA LEU A 204 -8.53 -15.44 5.91
C LEU A 204 -9.28 -15.92 4.68
N ALA A 205 -10.36 -16.68 4.87
CA ALA A 205 -11.32 -16.97 3.82
C ALA A 205 -12.06 -15.67 3.42
N ALA A 206 -12.40 -15.53 2.14
CA ALA A 206 -12.89 -14.26 1.60
C ALA A 206 -14.24 -13.81 2.18
N ASP A 207 -15.10 -14.74 2.60
CA ASP A 207 -16.43 -14.51 3.16
C ASP A 207 -16.41 -13.82 4.53
N GLU A 208 -15.48 -14.19 5.41
CA GLU A 208 -15.33 -13.61 6.76
C GLU A 208 -14.28 -12.47 6.82
N ALA A 209 -13.47 -12.32 5.76
CA ALA A 209 -12.26 -11.51 5.79
C ALA A 209 -12.51 -10.04 6.09
N ARG A 210 -13.66 -9.47 5.71
CA ARG A 210 -13.89 -8.02 5.80
C ARG A 210 -13.90 -7.52 7.24
N LEU A 211 -14.65 -8.15 8.12
CA LEU A 211 -14.72 -7.77 9.52
C LEU A 211 -13.48 -8.26 10.27
N LYS A 212 -13.13 -9.52 10.10
CA LYS A 212 -12.02 -10.15 10.81
C LYS A 212 -10.65 -9.50 10.52
N SER A 213 -10.37 -9.14 9.26
CA SER A 213 -9.12 -8.42 8.95
C SER A 213 -9.09 -7.03 9.58
N ARG A 214 -10.23 -6.31 9.62
CA ARG A 214 -10.33 -5.00 10.25
C ARG A 214 -10.06 -5.08 11.75
N GLU A 215 -10.63 -6.06 12.44
CA GLU A 215 -10.43 -6.32 13.87
C GLU A 215 -8.99 -6.70 14.19
N LEU A 216 -8.42 -7.65 13.43
CA LEU A 216 -7.03 -8.09 13.62
C LEU A 216 -6.04 -6.93 13.42
N ILE A 217 -6.24 -6.11 12.38
CA ILE A 217 -5.39 -4.95 12.12
C ILE A 217 -5.53 -3.93 13.25
N ALA A 218 -6.76 -3.60 13.69
CA ALA A 218 -7.00 -2.67 14.79
C ALA A 218 -6.32 -3.13 16.09
N GLN A 219 -6.46 -4.41 16.43
CA GLN A 219 -5.80 -5.02 17.59
C GLN A 219 -4.27 -4.95 17.48
N ALA A 220 -3.71 -5.26 16.30
CA ALA A 220 -2.27 -5.26 16.09
C ALA A 220 -1.66 -3.86 16.21
N VAL A 221 -2.29 -2.82 15.61
CA VAL A 221 -1.78 -1.45 15.68
C VAL A 221 -2.15 -0.72 16.96
N GLY A 222 -3.11 -1.23 17.73
CA GLY A 222 -3.60 -0.61 18.97
C GLY A 222 -4.52 0.60 18.75
N ASP A 223 -5.09 0.75 17.54
CA ASP A 223 -6.01 1.83 17.20
C ASP A 223 -7.47 1.32 17.28
N PRO A 224 -8.41 2.10 17.88
CA PRO A 224 -9.81 1.69 17.96
C PRO A 224 -10.48 1.68 16.59
N LEU A 225 -11.54 0.89 16.47
CA LEU A 225 -12.38 0.87 15.27
C LEU A 225 -13.22 2.15 15.18
N ALA A 226 -13.31 2.73 13.99
CA ALA A 226 -14.27 3.78 13.71
C ALA A 226 -15.70 3.19 13.70
N PRO A 227 -16.72 3.96 14.19
CA PRO A 227 -18.10 3.53 14.26
C PRO A 227 -18.72 3.24 12.88
#